data_7d9cf59a6f8795f06001fa132f182054
#
_entry.id   7d9cf59a6f8795f06001fa132f182054
#
_cell.length_a   1.000
_cell.length_b   1.000
_cell.length_c   1.000
_cell.angle_alpha   90.00
_cell.angle_beta   90.00
_cell.angle_gamma   90.00
#
_symmetry.space_group_name_H-M   'P 1'
#
loop_
_entity.id
_entity.type
_entity.pdbx_description
1 polymer ?
#
loop_
_entity_poly.entity_id
_entity_poly.type
_entity_poly.pdbx_seq_one_letter_code
_entity_poly.pdbx_strand_id
1 'polypeptide(L)'
;MDTTVAFFDSFAAEYDSWADGLHQRVANRLVGLVRPLPGERVLDVGCGTGLVSNRIAELVGPSGLVTGLDLSMGMLEAAHAAAPANAAYQLIQLEDRLPFPDTSFDLVTFGDSLPYLSEPFAMLEQARRVLRPGGRIGLSLRQRSMATAAQRAFYRVLDEELTEAHPLVVPRLHSEDHGKLGEPDVIRELLEDAGFRAPVTTQLLTGVRMTSGLDWIELLQGVGPWPHALLSTLGPDLRRQLAAVVEREMETLDDDAYRYHEAFVFVIATAEDWQVSLHGR
;
A
#
# COMPACT_ATOMS: atom_id res chain seq x y z
N MET A 1 13.48 11.65 -12.24
CA MET A 1 12.35 11.65 -11.31
C MET A 1 11.99 10.20 -11.07
N ASP A 2 11.86 9.77 -9.85
CA ASP A 2 11.50 8.38 -9.54
C ASP A 2 10.10 8.10 -10.12
N THR A 3 9.95 7.02 -10.86
CA THR A 3 8.69 6.63 -11.50
C THR A 3 7.56 6.48 -10.46
N THR A 4 7.90 6.06 -9.25
CA THR A 4 6.98 5.90 -8.13
C THR A 4 6.41 7.24 -7.66
N VAL A 5 7.28 8.22 -7.43
CA VAL A 5 6.85 9.57 -7.00
C VAL A 5 6.00 10.24 -8.08
N ALA A 6 6.44 10.16 -9.36
CA ALA A 6 5.70 10.74 -10.47
C ALA A 6 4.29 10.11 -10.63
N PHE A 7 4.18 8.81 -10.40
CA PHE A 7 2.89 8.11 -10.38
C PHE A 7 1.97 8.67 -9.30
N PHE A 8 2.42 8.69 -8.05
CA PHE A 8 1.61 9.14 -6.93
C PHE A 8 1.23 10.61 -7.04
N ASP A 9 2.14 11.48 -7.53
CA ASP A 9 1.82 12.89 -7.81
C ASP A 9 0.69 13.03 -8.84
N SER A 10 0.74 12.25 -9.92
CA SER A 10 -0.26 12.35 -11.01
C SER A 10 -1.59 11.69 -10.65
N PHE A 11 -1.59 10.70 -9.77
CA PHE A 11 -2.76 9.89 -9.43
C PHE A 11 -3.47 10.35 -8.14
N ALA A 12 -2.94 11.34 -7.45
CA ALA A 12 -3.44 11.78 -6.14
C ALA A 12 -4.93 12.18 -6.14
N ALA A 13 -5.41 12.83 -7.21
CA ALA A 13 -6.80 13.27 -7.32
C ALA A 13 -7.81 12.12 -7.45
N GLU A 14 -7.42 11.01 -8.07
CA GLU A 14 -8.25 9.84 -8.31
C GLU A 14 -8.07 8.75 -7.24
N TYR A 15 -7.01 8.82 -6.43
CA TYR A 15 -6.57 7.77 -5.53
C TYR A 15 -7.68 7.26 -4.61
N ASP A 16 -8.41 8.15 -3.96
CA ASP A 16 -9.44 7.80 -2.98
C ASP A 16 -10.67 7.14 -3.60
N SER A 17 -11.02 7.54 -4.83
CA SER A 17 -12.20 7.03 -5.56
C SER A 17 -11.89 5.82 -6.44
N TRP A 18 -10.62 5.56 -6.72
CA TRP A 18 -10.21 4.48 -7.61
C TRP A 18 -10.73 3.11 -7.13
N ALA A 19 -11.13 2.27 -8.10
CA ALA A 19 -11.64 0.93 -7.85
C ALA A 19 -12.75 0.92 -6.77
N ASP A 20 -13.70 1.84 -6.91
CA ASP A 20 -14.85 2.01 -6.01
C ASP A 20 -14.42 2.22 -4.55
N GLY A 21 -13.37 3.03 -4.34
CA GLY A 21 -12.85 3.34 -3.00
C GLY A 21 -12.11 2.17 -2.33
N LEU A 22 -11.40 1.37 -3.10
CA LEU A 22 -10.60 0.24 -2.60
C LEU A 22 -9.65 0.68 -1.48
N HIS A 23 -8.88 1.77 -1.71
CA HIS A 23 -7.92 2.28 -0.75
C HIS A 23 -8.58 2.71 0.57
N GLN A 24 -9.76 3.34 0.49
CA GLN A 24 -10.54 3.71 1.67
C GLN A 24 -10.98 2.50 2.49
N ARG A 25 -11.41 1.41 1.82
CA ARG A 25 -11.79 0.16 2.53
C ARG A 25 -10.61 -0.46 3.24
N VAL A 26 -9.44 -0.50 2.60
CA VAL A 26 -8.19 -1.02 3.17
C VAL A 26 -7.75 -0.15 4.36
N ALA A 27 -7.73 1.17 4.21
CA ALA A 27 -7.39 2.09 5.29
C ALA A 27 -8.31 1.93 6.51
N ASN A 28 -9.63 1.88 6.30
CA ASN A 28 -10.60 1.67 7.37
C ASN A 28 -10.37 0.33 8.09
N ARG A 29 -10.02 -0.73 7.36
CA ARG A 29 -9.69 -2.03 7.95
C ARG A 29 -8.44 -1.96 8.80
N LEU A 30 -7.36 -1.33 8.31
CA LEU A 30 -6.12 -1.14 9.06
C LEU A 30 -6.37 -0.37 10.36
N VAL A 31 -7.05 0.77 10.27
CA VAL A 31 -7.39 1.60 11.45
C VAL A 31 -8.20 0.82 12.48
N GLY A 32 -9.19 0.03 12.03
CA GLY A 32 -9.97 -0.82 12.93
C GLY A 32 -9.16 -1.89 13.65
N LEU A 33 -8.08 -2.39 13.03
CA LEU A 33 -7.20 -3.40 13.61
C LEU A 33 -6.17 -2.80 14.58
N VAL A 34 -5.56 -1.66 14.25
CA VAL A 34 -4.56 -1.01 15.11
C VAL A 34 -5.18 -0.37 16.36
N ARG A 35 -6.49 -0.11 16.36
CA ARG A 35 -7.26 0.41 17.50
C ARG A 35 -6.59 1.62 18.15
N PRO A 36 -6.55 2.80 17.49
CA PRO A 36 -5.96 3.99 18.07
C PRO A 36 -6.67 4.38 19.36
N LEU A 37 -5.90 4.79 20.37
CA LEU A 37 -6.44 5.21 21.66
C LEU A 37 -6.41 6.74 21.80
N PRO A 38 -7.35 7.33 22.52
CA PRO A 38 -7.34 8.78 22.80
C PRO A 38 -6.01 9.26 23.39
N GLY A 39 -5.45 10.33 22.83
CA GLY A 39 -4.20 10.93 23.28
C GLY A 39 -2.92 10.33 22.72
N GLU A 40 -2.99 9.28 21.88
CA GLU A 40 -1.81 8.68 21.30
C GLU A 40 -1.11 9.59 20.29
N ARG A 41 0.20 9.42 20.20
CA ARG A 41 1.07 9.99 19.17
C ARG A 41 1.32 8.94 18.11
N VAL A 42 0.94 9.23 16.88
CA VAL A 42 0.95 8.28 15.78
C VAL A 42 1.83 8.79 14.63
N LEU A 43 2.62 7.91 14.05
CA LEU A 43 3.37 8.15 12.82
C LEU A 43 2.79 7.26 11.71
N ASP A 44 2.44 7.87 10.59
CA ASP A 44 1.96 7.19 9.37
C ASP A 44 2.99 7.36 8.26
N VAL A 45 3.67 6.29 7.87
CA VAL A 45 4.79 6.31 6.89
C VAL A 45 4.27 5.93 5.51
N GLY A 46 4.41 6.82 4.55
CA GLY A 46 3.75 6.74 3.26
C GLY A 46 2.26 7.01 3.41
N CYS A 47 1.91 8.16 4.00
CA CYS A 47 0.55 8.48 4.40
C CYS A 47 -0.42 8.74 3.23
N GLY A 48 0.11 8.94 2.01
CA GLY A 48 -0.68 9.23 0.82
C GLY A 48 -1.60 10.43 1.00
N THR A 49 -2.84 10.30 0.58
CA THR A 49 -3.91 11.30 0.72
C THR A 49 -4.45 11.46 2.15
N GLY A 50 -3.87 10.73 3.12
CA GLY A 50 -4.25 10.82 4.51
C GLY A 50 -5.40 9.90 4.95
N LEU A 51 -5.79 8.92 4.16
CA LEU A 51 -6.91 8.00 4.48
C LEU A 51 -6.74 7.30 5.84
N VAL A 52 -5.54 6.86 6.17
CA VAL A 52 -5.21 6.26 7.47
C VAL A 52 -5.03 7.35 8.52
N SER A 53 -4.17 8.32 8.25
CA SER A 53 -3.79 9.41 9.17
C SER A 53 -4.98 10.21 9.65
N ASN A 54 -5.85 10.70 8.75
CA ASN A 54 -7.02 11.51 9.12
C ASN A 54 -8.00 10.72 9.98
N ARG A 55 -8.24 9.46 9.62
CA ARG A 55 -9.13 8.59 10.41
C ARG A 55 -8.57 8.29 11.80
N ILE A 56 -7.26 8.08 11.92
CA ILE A 56 -6.60 7.92 13.22
C ILE A 56 -6.68 9.22 14.02
N ALA A 57 -6.46 10.38 13.40
CA ALA A 57 -6.52 11.69 14.08
C ALA A 57 -7.88 11.97 14.72
N GLU A 58 -8.97 11.58 14.05
CA GLU A 58 -10.32 11.65 14.64
C GLU A 58 -10.44 10.77 15.90
N LEU A 59 -9.88 9.57 15.89
CA LEU A 59 -10.00 8.59 16.97
C LEU A 59 -9.12 8.92 18.18
N VAL A 60 -7.89 9.40 17.94
CA VAL A 60 -7.02 9.83 19.06
C VAL A 60 -7.48 11.15 19.68
N GLY A 61 -8.32 11.90 18.99
CA GLY A 61 -8.96 13.12 19.48
C GLY A 61 -7.97 14.27 19.70
N PRO A 62 -8.42 15.39 20.27
CA PRO A 62 -7.66 16.65 20.34
C PRO A 62 -6.41 16.60 21.24
N SER A 63 -6.28 15.60 22.10
CA SER A 63 -5.08 15.37 22.94
C SER A 63 -4.04 14.47 22.27
N GLY A 64 -4.40 13.77 21.17
CA GLY A 64 -3.50 12.98 20.37
C GLY A 64 -2.90 13.78 19.22
N LEU A 65 -1.89 13.22 18.57
CA LEU A 65 -1.22 13.85 17.44
C LEU A 65 -0.90 12.79 16.37
N VAL A 66 -1.20 13.07 15.11
CA VAL A 66 -0.80 12.23 13.98
C VAL A 66 0.20 12.99 13.12
N THR A 67 1.30 12.33 12.79
CA THR A 67 2.29 12.83 11.82
C THR A 67 2.31 11.89 10.63
N GLY A 68 1.98 12.40 9.45
CA GLY A 68 2.06 11.67 8.19
C GLY A 68 3.31 12.08 7.41
N LEU A 69 4.01 11.11 6.84
CA LEU A 69 5.17 11.30 5.97
C LEU A 69 4.88 10.72 4.59
N ASP A 70 5.19 11.44 3.52
CA ASP A 70 5.11 10.94 2.14
C ASP A 70 6.21 11.53 1.26
N LEU A 71 6.50 10.86 0.14
CA LEU A 71 7.43 11.28 -0.89
C LEU A 71 6.77 12.15 -1.97
N SER A 72 5.44 12.06 -2.10
CA SER A 72 4.64 12.72 -3.13
C SER A 72 4.04 14.02 -2.61
N MET A 73 4.35 15.11 -3.26
CA MET A 73 3.74 16.40 -2.95
C MET A 73 2.25 16.41 -3.28
N GLY A 74 1.84 15.79 -4.40
CA GLY A 74 0.44 15.70 -4.79
C GLY A 74 -0.42 14.95 -3.75
N MET A 75 0.12 13.86 -3.19
CA MET A 75 -0.53 13.13 -2.10
C MET A 75 -0.67 14.01 -0.85
N LEU A 76 0.39 14.72 -0.46
CA LEU A 76 0.37 15.59 0.72
C LEU A 76 -0.57 16.78 0.57
N GLU A 77 -0.71 17.35 -0.61
CA GLU A 77 -1.69 18.41 -0.89
C GLU A 77 -3.12 17.91 -0.63
N ALA A 78 -3.45 16.70 -1.09
CA ALA A 78 -4.74 16.08 -0.81
C ALA A 78 -4.92 15.80 0.69
N ALA A 79 -3.89 15.27 1.37
CA ALA A 79 -3.91 15.00 2.80
C ALA A 79 -4.14 16.29 3.61
N HIS A 80 -3.44 17.37 3.29
CA HIS A 80 -3.60 18.67 3.95
C HIS A 80 -5.00 19.26 3.77
N ALA A 81 -5.59 19.11 2.59
CA ALA A 81 -6.93 19.64 2.30
C ALA A 81 -8.03 19.03 3.18
N ALA A 82 -7.83 17.79 3.65
CA ALA A 82 -8.78 17.06 4.50
C ALA A 82 -8.30 16.90 5.96
N ALA A 83 -7.20 17.56 6.33
CA ALA A 83 -6.52 17.35 7.62
C ALA A 83 -7.34 17.80 8.84
N PRO A 84 -7.58 16.93 9.84
CA PRO A 84 -7.99 17.35 11.16
C PRO A 84 -6.92 18.23 11.84
N ALA A 85 -7.32 19.05 12.79
CA ALA A 85 -6.42 20.02 13.45
C ALA A 85 -5.22 19.39 14.21
N ASN A 86 -5.32 18.11 14.54
CA ASN A 86 -4.29 17.31 15.21
C ASN A 86 -3.53 16.36 14.26
N ALA A 87 -3.64 16.56 12.94
CA ALA A 87 -2.82 15.88 11.95
C ALA A 87 -1.86 16.86 11.28
N ALA A 88 -0.61 16.45 11.09
CA ALA A 88 0.43 17.21 10.40
C ALA A 88 1.12 16.32 9.35
N TYR A 89 1.41 16.88 8.17
CA TYR A 89 1.98 16.15 7.05
C TYR A 89 3.31 16.76 6.62
N GLN A 90 4.27 15.92 6.27
CA GLN A 90 5.61 16.35 5.89
C GLN A 90 6.10 15.60 4.67
N LEU A 91 6.61 16.34 3.69
CA LEU A 91 7.38 15.77 2.60
C LEU A 91 8.74 15.30 3.14
N ILE A 92 9.08 14.05 2.85
CA ILE A 92 10.35 13.48 3.27
C ILE A 92 10.92 12.62 2.15
N GLN A 93 12.23 12.75 1.92
CA GLN A 93 12.97 11.71 1.22
C GLN A 93 13.30 10.64 2.26
N LEU A 94 12.68 9.47 2.10
CA LEU A 94 12.89 8.35 3.03
C LEU A 94 14.25 7.70 2.73
N GLU A 95 15.32 8.43 3.04
CA GLU A 95 16.67 7.91 3.15
C GLU A 95 16.77 7.29 4.55
N ASP A 96 17.05 6.03 4.63
CA ASP A 96 17.46 5.17 5.75
C ASP A 96 17.07 5.54 7.21
N ARG A 97 16.62 6.76 7.51
CA ARG A 97 16.32 7.19 8.88
C ARG A 97 15.11 8.10 9.03
N LEU A 98 14.20 7.71 9.91
CA LEU A 98 13.09 8.58 10.33
C LEU A 98 13.61 9.76 11.17
N PRO A 99 13.19 11.04 10.88
CA PRO A 99 13.72 12.25 11.51
C PRO A 99 13.11 12.53 12.90
N PHE A 100 12.89 11.47 13.67
CA PHE A 100 12.30 11.56 15.01
C PHE A 100 13.22 10.92 16.05
N PRO A 101 13.19 11.42 17.30
CA PRO A 101 13.86 10.79 18.42
C PRO A 101 13.33 9.36 18.67
N ASP A 102 14.14 8.58 19.36
CA ASP A 102 13.72 7.27 19.84
C ASP A 102 12.49 7.42 20.78
N THR A 103 11.66 6.40 20.80
CA THR A 103 10.51 6.29 21.71
C THR A 103 9.53 7.49 21.66
N SER A 104 9.28 8.04 20.47
CA SER A 104 8.45 9.22 20.24
C SER A 104 6.98 8.92 20.00
N PHE A 105 6.65 7.70 19.58
CA PHE A 105 5.31 7.32 19.12
C PHE A 105 4.75 6.11 19.84
N ASP A 106 3.43 6.07 19.96
CA ASP A 106 2.66 4.95 20.51
C ASP A 106 2.27 3.94 19.44
N LEU A 107 2.07 4.43 18.20
CA LEU A 107 1.70 3.65 17.03
C LEU A 107 2.47 4.15 15.81
N VAL A 108 2.95 3.19 14.98
CA VAL A 108 3.44 3.46 13.62
C VAL A 108 2.60 2.67 12.63
N THR A 109 2.19 3.29 11.52
CA THR A 109 1.42 2.65 10.45
C THR A 109 2.13 2.72 9.09
N PHE A 110 1.91 1.68 8.26
CA PHE A 110 2.28 1.61 6.86
C PHE A 110 1.06 1.12 6.07
N GLY A 111 0.31 2.05 5.51
CA GLY A 111 -0.89 1.77 4.74
C GLY A 111 -0.57 1.48 3.27
N ASP A 112 -0.24 0.23 2.92
CA ASP A 112 0.17 -0.21 1.56
C ASP A 112 1.42 0.54 1.03
N SER A 113 2.28 1.04 1.92
CA SER A 113 3.41 1.91 1.59
C SER A 113 4.78 1.21 1.68
N LEU A 114 4.93 0.23 2.57
CA LEU A 114 6.23 -0.45 2.81
C LEU A 114 6.89 -1.01 1.54
N PRO A 115 6.16 -1.62 0.57
CA PRO A 115 6.76 -2.16 -0.65
C PRO A 115 7.36 -1.11 -1.59
N TYR A 116 7.01 0.16 -1.43
CA TYR A 116 7.54 1.26 -2.26
C TYR A 116 8.80 1.89 -1.69
N LEU A 117 9.25 1.45 -0.52
CA LEU A 117 10.49 1.90 0.10
C LEU A 117 11.68 1.10 -0.44
N SER A 118 12.83 1.77 -0.60
CA SER A 118 14.06 1.14 -1.11
C SER A 118 14.59 0.05 -0.18
N GLU A 119 14.49 0.27 1.14
CA GLU A 119 15.01 -0.61 2.18
C GLU A 119 13.93 -0.92 3.23
N PRO A 120 12.95 -1.82 2.91
CA PRO A 120 11.81 -2.09 3.80
C PRO A 120 12.22 -2.57 5.19
N PHE A 121 13.26 -3.43 5.30
CA PHE A 121 13.74 -3.93 6.57
C PHE A 121 14.34 -2.82 7.44
N ALA A 122 15.23 -1.99 6.88
CA ALA A 122 15.81 -0.86 7.60
C ALA A 122 14.71 0.12 8.09
N MET A 123 13.64 0.30 7.32
CA MET A 123 12.53 1.13 7.74
C MET A 123 11.71 0.49 8.89
N LEU A 124 11.56 -0.82 8.93
CA LEU A 124 10.96 -1.50 10.08
C LEU A 124 11.81 -1.36 11.34
N GLU A 125 13.15 -1.43 11.25
CA GLU A 125 14.05 -1.14 12.36
C GLU A 125 13.90 0.32 12.83
N GLN A 126 13.75 1.27 11.91
CA GLN A 126 13.48 2.68 12.25
C GLN A 126 12.11 2.86 12.92
N ALA A 127 11.08 2.18 12.45
CA ALA A 127 9.76 2.17 13.08
C ALA A 127 9.85 1.61 14.52
N ARG A 128 10.63 0.53 14.69
CA ARG A 128 10.89 -0.05 16.01
C ARG A 128 11.61 0.94 16.94
N ARG A 129 12.61 1.68 16.44
CA ARG A 129 13.36 2.67 17.20
C ARG A 129 12.49 3.83 17.68
N VAL A 130 11.63 4.36 16.84
CA VAL A 130 10.78 5.51 17.19
C VAL A 130 9.57 5.13 18.03
N LEU A 131 9.20 3.85 18.10
CA LEU A 131 8.13 3.36 18.97
C LEU A 131 8.57 3.30 20.42
N ARG A 132 7.67 3.70 21.32
CA ARG A 132 7.84 3.49 22.78
C ARG A 132 7.85 1.99 23.10
N PRO A 133 8.44 1.60 24.23
CA PRO A 133 8.22 0.28 24.79
C PRO A 133 6.71 -0.02 24.91
N GLY A 134 6.28 -1.19 24.41
CA GLY A 134 4.86 -1.55 24.36
C GLY A 134 4.04 -0.83 23.28
N GLY A 135 4.65 0.05 22.48
CA GLY A 135 4.03 0.64 21.30
C GLY A 135 3.79 -0.44 20.22
N ARG A 136 3.01 -0.12 19.21
CA ARG A 136 2.63 -1.09 18.17
C ARG A 136 2.83 -0.58 16.76
N ILE A 137 3.03 -1.51 15.85
CA ILE A 137 3.07 -1.27 14.41
C ILE A 137 1.85 -1.89 13.74
N GLY A 138 1.32 -1.24 12.70
CA GLY A 138 0.28 -1.77 11.85
C GLY A 138 0.61 -1.61 10.38
N LEU A 139 0.45 -2.70 9.61
CA LEU A 139 0.73 -2.72 8.18
C LEU A 139 -0.47 -3.24 7.41
N SER A 140 -0.67 -2.72 6.21
CA SER A 140 -1.43 -3.38 5.14
C SER A 140 -0.52 -3.58 3.93
N LEU A 141 -0.61 -4.75 3.30
CA LEU A 141 0.23 -5.15 2.17
C LEU A 141 -0.60 -5.92 1.16
N ARG A 142 -0.40 -5.69 -0.13
CA ARG A 142 -1.05 -6.48 -1.19
C ARG A 142 -0.44 -7.88 -1.25
N GLN A 143 -1.32 -8.89 -1.29
CA GLN A 143 -0.93 -10.29 -1.41
C GLN A 143 -1.15 -10.78 -2.84
N ARG A 144 -0.10 -10.81 -3.64
CA ARG A 144 -0.19 -11.15 -5.07
C ARG A 144 -0.40 -12.64 -5.35
N SER A 145 -0.03 -13.53 -4.45
CA SER A 145 -0.27 -14.98 -4.59
C SER A 145 -1.74 -15.36 -4.72
N MET A 146 -2.64 -14.45 -4.33
CA MET A 146 -4.10 -14.62 -4.39
C MET A 146 -4.75 -14.12 -5.69
N ALA A 147 -3.95 -13.86 -6.75
CA ALA A 147 -4.50 -13.44 -8.03
C ALA A 147 -5.51 -14.45 -8.59
N THR A 148 -6.65 -13.94 -9.11
CA THR A 148 -7.71 -14.76 -9.70
C THR A 148 -7.30 -15.33 -11.07
N ALA A 149 -8.08 -16.28 -11.59
CA ALA A 149 -7.89 -16.77 -12.95
C ALA A 149 -8.01 -15.64 -13.98
N ALA A 150 -8.97 -14.73 -13.77
CA ALA A 150 -9.18 -13.57 -14.62
C ALA A 150 -7.96 -12.61 -14.61
N GLN A 151 -7.42 -12.30 -13.42
CA GLN A 151 -6.21 -11.49 -13.32
C GLN A 151 -5.01 -12.12 -14.02
N ARG A 152 -4.81 -13.43 -13.84
CA ARG A 152 -3.73 -14.14 -14.55
C ARG A 152 -3.92 -14.13 -16.07
N ALA A 153 -5.16 -14.32 -16.56
CA ALA A 153 -5.47 -14.23 -17.99
C ALA A 153 -5.23 -12.81 -18.52
N PHE A 154 -5.64 -11.79 -17.79
CA PHE A 154 -5.41 -10.39 -18.15
C PHE A 154 -3.93 -10.05 -18.28
N TYR A 155 -3.10 -10.39 -17.29
CA TYR A 155 -1.66 -10.13 -17.36
C TYR A 155 -0.97 -10.96 -18.45
N ARG A 156 -1.43 -12.17 -18.71
CA ARG A 156 -0.93 -12.97 -19.85
C ARG A 156 -1.20 -12.28 -21.20
N VAL A 157 -2.41 -11.75 -21.41
CA VAL A 157 -2.73 -10.97 -22.62
C VAL A 157 -1.81 -9.76 -22.77
N LEU A 158 -1.55 -9.03 -21.67
CA LEU A 158 -0.60 -7.91 -21.73
C LEU A 158 0.81 -8.35 -22.09
N ASP A 159 1.27 -9.49 -21.57
CA ASP A 159 2.58 -10.06 -21.92
C ASP A 159 2.67 -10.43 -23.39
N GLU A 160 1.70 -11.16 -23.91
CA GLU A 160 1.66 -11.65 -25.29
C GLU A 160 1.58 -10.49 -26.30
N GLU A 161 0.76 -9.48 -26.03
CA GLU A 161 0.48 -8.41 -26.99
C GLU A 161 1.46 -7.22 -26.90
N LEU A 162 2.11 -7.00 -25.75
CA LEU A 162 2.84 -5.78 -25.50
C LEU A 162 4.33 -5.92 -25.16
N THR A 163 4.84 -7.11 -24.83
CA THR A 163 6.24 -7.26 -24.37
C THR A 163 7.25 -6.74 -25.39
N GLU A 164 7.05 -6.99 -26.69
CA GLU A 164 7.95 -6.48 -27.73
C GLU A 164 7.95 -4.96 -27.84
N ALA A 165 6.77 -4.33 -27.70
CA ALA A 165 6.60 -2.88 -27.79
C ALA A 165 7.05 -2.16 -26.51
N HIS A 166 6.95 -2.80 -25.34
CA HIS A 166 7.21 -2.22 -24.01
C HIS A 166 8.13 -3.09 -23.15
N PRO A 167 9.35 -3.42 -23.61
CA PRO A 167 10.22 -4.42 -22.98
C PRO A 167 10.72 -4.05 -21.57
N LEU A 168 10.62 -2.78 -21.18
CA LEU A 168 11.04 -2.32 -19.84
C LEU A 168 9.88 -2.24 -18.84
N VAL A 169 8.65 -2.16 -19.32
CA VAL A 169 7.47 -1.92 -18.48
C VAL A 169 6.73 -3.23 -18.20
N VAL A 170 6.39 -3.98 -19.25
CA VAL A 170 5.59 -5.20 -19.11
C VAL A 170 6.24 -6.23 -18.18
N PRO A 171 7.55 -6.55 -18.27
CA PRO A 171 8.17 -7.46 -17.31
C PRO A 171 8.10 -7.00 -15.85
N ARG A 172 8.02 -5.69 -15.61
CA ARG A 172 7.91 -5.12 -14.26
C ARG A 172 6.49 -5.18 -13.67
N LEU A 173 5.47 -5.44 -14.49
CA LEU A 173 4.11 -5.73 -13.99
C LEU A 173 4.10 -6.98 -13.10
N HIS A 174 5.03 -7.90 -13.35
CA HIS A 174 5.19 -9.16 -12.62
C HIS A 174 6.37 -9.17 -11.66
N SER A 175 7.01 -8.00 -11.38
CA SER A 175 8.18 -7.99 -10.50
C SER A 175 7.83 -8.60 -9.15
N GLU A 176 8.50 -9.70 -8.83
CA GLU A 176 8.20 -10.55 -7.66
C GLU A 176 8.53 -9.86 -6.32
N ASP A 177 9.42 -8.85 -6.33
CA ASP A 177 10.00 -8.31 -5.10
C ASP A 177 8.98 -7.58 -4.22
N HIS A 178 8.07 -6.80 -4.81
CA HIS A 178 7.01 -6.13 -4.04
C HIS A 178 5.90 -7.08 -3.58
N GLY A 179 5.70 -8.22 -4.27
CA GLY A 179 4.67 -9.21 -3.94
C GLY A 179 5.02 -10.10 -2.75
N LYS A 180 6.31 -10.35 -2.52
CA LYS A 180 6.76 -11.24 -1.44
C LYS A 180 6.49 -10.68 -0.05
N LEU A 181 6.59 -9.36 0.14
CA LEU A 181 6.28 -8.73 1.43
C LEU A 181 4.82 -8.93 1.88
N GLY A 182 3.90 -9.13 0.94
CA GLY A 182 2.49 -9.42 1.23
C GLY A 182 2.20 -10.87 1.61
N GLU A 183 3.20 -11.76 1.61
CA GLU A 183 3.00 -13.12 2.08
C GLU A 183 3.06 -13.15 3.63
N PRO A 184 2.05 -13.75 4.30
CA PRO A 184 1.92 -13.69 5.76
C PRO A 184 3.15 -14.16 6.51
N ASP A 185 3.81 -15.21 6.04
CA ASP A 185 5.00 -15.76 6.69
C ASP A 185 6.22 -14.85 6.51
N VAL A 186 6.39 -14.28 5.31
CA VAL A 186 7.51 -13.38 5.00
C VAL A 186 7.47 -12.13 5.86
N ILE A 187 6.32 -11.43 5.89
CA ILE A 187 6.22 -10.20 6.69
C ILE A 187 6.28 -10.47 8.18
N ARG A 188 5.80 -11.63 8.65
CA ARG A 188 5.93 -12.01 10.06
C ARG A 188 7.39 -12.18 10.45
N GLU A 189 8.17 -12.96 9.68
CA GLU A 189 9.61 -13.17 9.93
C GLU A 189 10.35 -11.82 9.89
N LEU A 190 10.07 -10.97 8.92
CA LEU A 190 10.71 -9.67 8.79
C LEU A 190 10.45 -8.76 10.01
N LEU A 191 9.24 -8.80 10.57
CA LEU A 191 8.89 -8.05 11.77
C LEU A 191 9.59 -8.62 13.01
N GLU A 192 9.66 -9.95 13.13
CA GLU A 192 10.36 -10.61 14.24
C GLU A 192 11.86 -10.29 14.21
N ASP A 193 12.49 -10.31 13.04
CA ASP A 193 13.88 -9.93 12.83
C ASP A 193 14.13 -8.45 13.14
N ALA A 194 13.18 -7.57 12.84
CA ALA A 194 13.23 -6.15 13.19
C ALA A 194 12.94 -5.87 14.69
N GLY A 195 12.74 -6.91 15.51
CA GLY A 195 12.55 -6.80 16.96
C GLY A 195 11.11 -6.55 17.41
N PHE A 196 10.12 -6.85 16.57
CA PHE A 196 8.72 -6.85 16.96
C PHE A 196 8.29 -8.20 17.51
N ARG A 197 7.23 -8.21 18.33
CA ARG A 197 6.71 -9.44 18.98
C ARG A 197 5.23 -9.64 18.68
N ALA A 198 4.83 -10.91 18.75
CA ALA A 198 3.46 -11.36 18.60
C ALA A 198 2.75 -10.81 17.35
N PRO A 199 3.37 -10.92 16.15
CA PRO A 199 2.69 -10.46 14.94
C PRO A 199 1.41 -11.26 14.72
N VAL A 200 0.29 -10.54 14.61
CA VAL A 200 -1.02 -11.12 14.29
C VAL A 200 -1.37 -10.72 12.88
N THR A 201 -1.61 -11.71 12.03
CA THR A 201 -1.99 -11.51 10.63
C THR A 201 -3.48 -11.73 10.42
N THR A 202 -4.09 -10.93 9.55
CA THR A 202 -5.44 -11.16 9.04
C THR A 202 -5.50 -10.77 7.56
N GLN A 203 -6.44 -11.32 6.84
CA GLN A 203 -6.58 -11.09 5.40
C GLN A 203 -7.91 -10.43 5.08
N LEU A 204 -7.92 -9.65 4.02
CA LEU A 204 -9.12 -9.11 3.40
C LEU A 204 -9.04 -9.40 1.89
N LEU A 205 -10.06 -10.07 1.37
CA LEU A 205 -10.30 -10.15 -0.06
C LEU A 205 -11.35 -9.09 -0.40
N THR A 206 -10.98 -8.17 -1.28
CA THR A 206 -11.86 -7.10 -1.74
C THR A 206 -11.67 -6.91 -3.23
N GLY A 207 -12.56 -6.20 -3.90
CA GLY A 207 -12.43 -5.98 -5.34
C GLY A 207 -13.59 -5.21 -5.91
N VAL A 208 -13.55 -5.06 -7.22
CA VAL A 208 -14.58 -4.39 -8.01
C VAL A 208 -15.05 -5.31 -9.13
N ARG A 209 -16.28 -5.08 -9.57
CA ARG A 209 -16.83 -5.76 -10.73
C ARG A 209 -16.42 -5.01 -11.99
N MET A 210 -15.79 -5.72 -12.91
CA MET A 210 -15.56 -5.26 -14.28
C MET A 210 -16.80 -5.53 -15.12
N THR A 211 -17.07 -4.68 -16.11
CA THR A 211 -18.21 -4.84 -17.00
C THR A 211 -17.78 -5.06 -18.45
N SER A 212 -16.51 -4.80 -18.76
CA SER A 212 -15.96 -4.89 -20.11
C SER A 212 -14.45 -5.15 -20.08
N GLY A 213 -13.89 -5.54 -21.23
CA GLY A 213 -12.44 -5.59 -21.43
C GLY A 213 -11.77 -4.23 -21.27
N LEU A 214 -12.49 -3.15 -21.58
CA LEU A 214 -11.96 -1.79 -21.39
C LEU A 214 -11.77 -1.45 -19.90
N ASP A 215 -12.67 -1.87 -19.02
CA ASP A 215 -12.52 -1.66 -17.58
C ASP A 215 -11.23 -2.32 -17.04
N TRP A 216 -10.87 -3.49 -17.59
CA TRP A 216 -9.61 -4.15 -17.26
C TRP A 216 -8.39 -3.34 -17.70
N ILE A 217 -8.43 -2.71 -18.87
CA ILE A 217 -7.34 -1.86 -19.34
C ILE A 217 -7.25 -0.58 -18.50
N GLU A 218 -8.36 0.09 -18.24
CA GLU A 218 -8.40 1.32 -17.44
C GLU A 218 -8.04 1.08 -15.97
N LEU A 219 -8.21 -0.16 -15.46
CA LEU A 219 -7.77 -0.54 -14.12
C LEU A 219 -6.26 -0.27 -13.91
N LEU A 220 -5.44 -0.42 -14.97
CA LEU A 220 -3.98 -0.19 -14.90
C LEU A 220 -3.63 1.21 -14.39
N GLN A 221 -4.55 2.18 -14.47
CA GLN A 221 -4.33 3.54 -14.01
C GLN A 221 -3.92 3.62 -12.54
N GLY A 222 -4.49 2.78 -11.68
CA GLY A 222 -4.28 2.87 -10.23
C GLY A 222 -3.68 1.61 -9.58
N VAL A 223 -3.34 0.58 -10.37
CA VAL A 223 -2.72 -0.64 -9.82
C VAL A 223 -1.31 -0.38 -9.28
N GLY A 224 -0.59 0.57 -9.87
CA GLY A 224 0.76 0.93 -9.45
C GLY A 224 1.56 1.68 -10.51
N PRO A 225 2.81 2.07 -10.20
CA PRO A 225 3.63 2.92 -11.08
C PRO A 225 3.85 2.35 -12.48
N TRP A 226 4.14 1.06 -12.58
CA TRP A 226 4.44 0.42 -13.88
C TRP A 226 3.20 0.17 -14.74
N PRO A 227 2.06 -0.35 -14.19
CA PRO A 227 0.80 -0.40 -14.93
C PRO A 227 0.34 0.97 -15.42
N HIS A 228 0.43 1.99 -14.60
CA HIS A 228 0.11 3.38 -14.96
C HIS A 228 1.00 3.89 -16.10
N ALA A 229 2.31 3.67 -16.01
CA ALA A 229 3.26 4.06 -17.05
C ALA A 229 2.96 3.33 -18.38
N LEU A 230 2.61 2.05 -18.33
CA LEU A 230 2.18 1.30 -19.51
C LEU A 230 0.94 1.94 -20.12
N LEU A 231 -0.12 2.15 -19.32
CA LEU A 231 -1.37 2.73 -19.80
C LEU A 231 -1.15 4.09 -20.47
N SER A 232 -0.26 4.93 -19.95
CA SER A 232 0.05 6.25 -20.52
C SER A 232 0.67 6.19 -21.91
N THR A 233 1.31 5.06 -22.27
CA THR A 233 1.90 4.84 -23.62
C THR A 233 0.90 4.29 -24.62
N LEU A 234 -0.23 3.73 -24.17
CA LEU A 234 -1.25 3.13 -25.05
C LEU A 234 -2.17 4.21 -25.63
N GLY A 235 -2.12 4.37 -26.95
CA GLY A 235 -3.09 5.21 -27.66
C GLY A 235 -4.52 4.62 -27.62
N PRO A 236 -5.55 5.44 -27.86
CA PRO A 236 -6.96 5.01 -27.76
C PRO A 236 -7.31 3.79 -28.64
N ASP A 237 -6.71 3.68 -29.84
CA ASP A 237 -6.96 2.56 -30.73
C ASP A 237 -6.39 1.26 -30.18
N LEU A 238 -5.16 1.29 -29.67
CA LEU A 238 -4.51 0.12 -29.06
C LEU A 238 -5.24 -0.31 -27.79
N ARG A 239 -5.69 0.62 -26.95
CA ARG A 239 -6.52 0.28 -25.78
C ARG A 239 -7.78 -0.47 -26.17
N ARG A 240 -8.49 -0.02 -27.23
CA ARG A 240 -9.68 -0.74 -27.73
C ARG A 240 -9.35 -2.13 -28.28
N GLN A 241 -8.24 -2.26 -29.00
CA GLN A 241 -7.79 -3.57 -29.50
C GLN A 241 -7.49 -4.54 -28.36
N LEU A 242 -6.71 -4.11 -27.38
CA LEU A 242 -6.38 -4.90 -26.19
C LEU A 242 -7.65 -5.24 -25.38
N ALA A 243 -8.57 -4.29 -25.20
CA ALA A 243 -9.84 -4.53 -24.53
C ALA A 243 -10.63 -5.65 -25.20
N ALA A 244 -10.68 -5.68 -26.56
CA ALA A 244 -11.36 -6.73 -27.29
C ALA A 244 -10.68 -8.11 -27.16
N VAL A 245 -9.34 -8.15 -27.00
CA VAL A 245 -8.61 -9.40 -26.73
C VAL A 245 -8.91 -9.88 -25.32
N VAL A 246 -8.82 -8.99 -24.33
CA VAL A 246 -9.15 -9.28 -22.93
C VAL A 246 -10.58 -9.79 -22.79
N GLU A 247 -11.55 -9.17 -23.46
CA GLU A 247 -12.96 -9.57 -23.41
C GLU A 247 -13.16 -10.99 -23.94
N ARG A 248 -12.55 -11.34 -25.05
CA ARG A 248 -12.59 -12.72 -25.58
C ARG A 248 -11.96 -13.75 -24.63
N GLU A 249 -10.88 -13.40 -23.94
CA GLU A 249 -10.29 -14.26 -22.92
C GLU A 249 -11.25 -14.45 -21.73
N MET A 250 -11.88 -13.36 -21.28
CA MET A 250 -12.82 -13.41 -20.16
C MET A 250 -14.07 -14.25 -20.48
N GLU A 251 -14.55 -14.26 -21.73
CA GLU A 251 -15.67 -15.11 -22.16
C GLU A 251 -15.39 -16.61 -22.01
N THR A 252 -14.11 -17.01 -21.95
CA THR A 252 -13.71 -18.41 -21.73
C THR A 252 -13.74 -18.85 -20.26
N LEU A 253 -13.86 -17.87 -19.35
CA LEU A 253 -13.89 -18.08 -17.91
C LEU A 253 -15.34 -18.05 -17.41
N ASP A 254 -15.54 -18.47 -16.17
CA ASP A 254 -16.86 -18.45 -15.51
C ASP A 254 -17.26 -17.05 -15.02
N ASP A 255 -18.34 -16.96 -14.24
CA ASP A 255 -18.91 -15.69 -13.72
C ASP A 255 -17.93 -14.83 -12.90
N ASP A 256 -16.81 -15.40 -12.41
CA ASP A 256 -15.77 -14.66 -11.70
C ASP A 256 -14.79 -13.92 -12.65
N ALA A 257 -14.90 -14.15 -13.97
CA ALA A 257 -14.08 -13.51 -14.99
C ALA A 257 -14.14 -11.98 -14.97
N TYR A 258 -15.26 -11.42 -14.57
CA TYR A 258 -15.47 -9.98 -14.51
C TYR A 258 -15.29 -9.39 -13.11
N ARG A 259 -14.54 -10.08 -12.23
CA ARG A 259 -14.19 -9.58 -10.90
C ARG A 259 -12.68 -9.40 -10.78
N TYR A 260 -12.27 -8.15 -10.60
CA TYR A 260 -10.95 -7.84 -10.12
C TYR A 260 -10.93 -7.99 -8.61
N HIS A 261 -10.11 -8.88 -8.10
CA HIS A 261 -9.93 -9.07 -6.67
C HIS A 261 -8.53 -8.64 -6.24
N GLU A 262 -8.46 -7.91 -5.15
CA GLU A 262 -7.21 -7.64 -4.44
C GLU A 262 -7.27 -8.30 -3.07
N ALA A 263 -6.25 -9.06 -2.75
CA ALA A 263 -6.06 -9.60 -1.41
C ALA A 263 -5.05 -8.71 -0.65
N PHE A 264 -5.42 -8.38 0.58
CA PHE A 264 -4.54 -7.65 1.48
C PHE A 264 -4.27 -8.48 2.73
N VAL A 265 -3.02 -8.48 3.16
CA VAL A 265 -2.59 -8.93 4.48
C VAL A 265 -2.45 -7.71 5.38
N PHE A 266 -3.02 -7.81 6.57
CA PHE A 266 -2.82 -6.84 7.64
C PHE A 266 -2.03 -7.50 8.75
N VAL A 267 -1.04 -6.79 9.26
CA VAL A 267 -0.21 -7.29 10.36
C VAL A 267 -0.13 -6.24 11.45
N ILE A 268 -0.39 -6.69 12.68
CA ILE A 268 -0.22 -5.88 13.89
C ILE A 268 0.81 -6.57 14.77
N ALA A 269 1.82 -5.85 15.21
CA ALA A 269 2.83 -6.37 16.13
C ALA A 269 3.19 -5.33 17.19
N THR A 270 3.81 -5.78 18.29
CA THR A 270 4.20 -4.91 19.41
C THR A 270 5.71 -4.74 19.48
N ALA A 271 6.14 -3.55 19.88
CA ALA A 271 7.53 -3.27 20.21
C ALA A 271 7.86 -3.86 21.58
N GLU A 272 8.95 -4.63 21.67
CA GLU A 272 9.42 -5.19 22.97
C GLU A 272 9.88 -4.09 23.94
N ASP A 273 9.76 -4.36 25.25
CA ASP A 273 10.41 -3.54 26.26
C ASP A 273 11.93 -3.73 26.22
N TRP A 274 12.69 -2.65 26.21
CA TRP A 274 14.16 -2.64 26.21
C TRP A 274 14.79 -3.42 27.38
N GLN A 275 14.06 -3.69 28.45
CA GLN A 275 14.58 -4.30 29.66
C GLN A 275 14.73 -5.83 29.61
N VAL A 276 14.15 -6.52 28.62
CA VAL A 276 14.22 -7.98 28.53
C VAL A 276 15.45 -8.47 27.76
N SER A 277 16.06 -7.64 26.92
CA SER A 277 17.18 -8.03 26.04
C SER A 277 18.56 -8.11 26.73
N LEU A 278 18.72 -7.71 28.00
CA LEU A 278 20.02 -7.69 28.70
C LEU A 278 20.34 -8.96 29.48
N HIS A 279 19.50 -9.99 29.48
CA HIS A 279 19.70 -11.22 30.30
C HIS A 279 19.80 -12.52 29.50
N GLY A 280 20.12 -12.44 28.22
CA GLY A 280 20.25 -13.61 27.33
C GLY A 280 21.56 -13.64 26.55
N ARG A 281 22.72 -13.65 27.23
CA ARG A 281 23.99 -14.18 26.69
C ARG A 281 24.77 -14.85 27.81
#